data_d6d84623bc70e02e0464dd9f9c6e733d
#
_entry.id   d6d84623bc70e02e0464dd9f9c6e733d
#
_cell.length_a   1.000
_cell.length_b   1.000
_cell.length_c   1.000
_cell.angle_alpha   90.00
_cell.angle_beta   90.00
_cell.angle_gamma   90.00
#
_symmetry.space_group_name_H-M   'P 1'
#
loop_
_entity.id
_entity.type
_entity.pdbx_description
1 polymer ?
#
loop_
_entity_poly.entity_id
_entity_poly.type
_entity_poly.pdbx_seq_one_letter_code
_entity_poly.pdbx_strand_id
1 'polypeptide(L)'
;VDVVMTLRIQKERMEAGQVPEGDAFFKQWGLTKERLQLAKPDAIVMHPGPMNREVEIASDVADGPQAVILKQVTFGIAVRMAVMSIVAGN
;
A
#
# COMPACT_ATOMS: atom_id res chain seq x y z
N VAL A 1 4.42 15.46 3.72
CA VAL A 1 3.89 14.89 2.48
C VAL A 1 2.38 14.77 2.54
N ASP A 2 1.73 14.79 1.39
CA ASP A 2 0.28 14.70 1.27
C ASP A 2 -0.21 13.26 1.10
N VAL A 3 0.62 12.39 0.54
CA VAL A 3 0.29 11.00 0.25
C VAL A 3 1.44 10.11 0.71
N VAL A 4 1.11 9.06 1.43
CA VAL A 4 2.05 8.02 1.80
C VAL A 4 1.62 6.74 1.11
N MET A 5 2.41 6.26 0.16
CA MET A 5 2.12 5.05 -0.57
C MET A 5 3.12 3.96 -0.22
N THR A 6 2.63 2.82 0.22
CA THR A 6 3.45 1.65 0.51
C THR A 6 3.37 0.66 -0.63
N LEU A 7 4.35 -0.21 -0.72
CA LEU A 7 4.40 -1.27 -1.72
C LEU A 7 4.49 -2.63 -1.05
N ARG A 8 3.88 -3.61 -1.70
CA ARG A 8 3.87 -4.98 -1.19
C ARG A 8 5.25 -5.62 -1.34
N ILE A 9 5.70 -6.31 -0.29
CA ILE A 9 6.83 -7.20 -0.41
C ILE A 9 6.39 -8.45 -1.15
N GLN A 10 7.06 -8.73 -2.28
CA GLN A 10 6.72 -9.88 -3.12
C GLN A 10 7.52 -11.10 -2.68
N LYS A 11 7.12 -11.68 -1.55
CA LYS A 11 7.81 -12.83 -0.95
C LYS A 11 7.91 -14.00 -1.90
N GLU A 12 6.89 -14.20 -2.72
CA GLU A 12 6.83 -15.28 -3.69
C GLU A 12 7.82 -15.16 -4.84
N ARG A 13 8.40 -13.96 -5.04
CA ARG A 13 9.41 -13.70 -6.08
C ARG A 13 10.82 -13.63 -5.54
N MET A 14 10.99 -13.74 -4.22
CA MET A 14 12.29 -13.64 -3.59
C MET A 14 12.84 -15.03 -3.30
N GLU A 15 14.15 -15.20 -3.48
CA GLU A 15 14.82 -16.43 -3.11
C GLU A 15 14.95 -16.54 -1.60
N ALA A 16 15.09 -17.76 -1.10
CA ALA A 16 15.34 -18.00 0.31
C ALA A 16 16.59 -17.22 0.77
N GLY A 17 16.46 -16.47 1.86
CA GLY A 17 17.53 -15.62 2.38
C GLY A 17 17.50 -14.18 1.91
N GLN A 18 16.77 -13.86 0.85
CA GLN A 18 16.58 -12.48 0.39
C GLN A 18 15.41 -11.81 1.10
N VAL A 19 14.46 -12.60 1.61
CA VAL A 19 13.30 -12.07 2.32
C VAL A 19 13.69 -11.84 3.77
N PRO A 20 13.68 -10.58 4.26
CA PRO A 20 13.88 -10.34 5.69
C PRO A 20 12.73 -10.96 6.47
N GLU A 21 13.01 -11.36 7.69
CA GLU A 21 11.93 -11.79 8.57
C GLU A 21 10.91 -10.67 8.72
N GLY A 22 9.61 -11.02 8.67
CA GLY A 22 8.54 -10.03 8.69
C GLY A 22 8.65 -9.05 9.85
N ASP A 23 8.96 -9.56 11.06
CA ASP A 23 9.08 -8.72 12.25
C ASP A 23 10.25 -7.73 12.15
N ALA A 24 11.40 -8.18 11.65
CA ALA A 24 12.56 -7.30 11.50
C ALA A 24 12.29 -6.22 10.46
N PHE A 25 11.70 -6.58 9.33
CA PHE A 25 11.33 -5.63 8.29
C PHE A 25 10.33 -4.62 8.82
N PHE A 26 9.29 -5.08 9.51
CA PHE A 26 8.24 -4.21 10.06
C PHE A 26 8.82 -3.17 11.02
N LYS A 27 9.71 -3.60 11.91
CA LYS A 27 10.33 -2.69 12.89
C LYS A 27 11.13 -1.58 12.22
N GLN A 28 11.84 -1.88 11.13
CA GLN A 28 12.70 -0.91 10.45
C GLN A 28 11.94 -0.08 9.42
N TRP A 29 11.04 -0.68 8.65
CA TRP A 29 10.49 -0.07 7.45
C TRP A 29 8.96 -0.02 7.41
N GLY A 30 8.27 -0.76 8.26
CA GLY A 30 6.82 -0.82 8.25
C GLY A 30 6.17 0.54 8.53
N LEU A 31 5.07 0.83 7.85
CA LEU A 31 4.29 2.03 8.11
C LEU A 31 3.43 1.82 9.34
N THR A 32 3.74 2.53 10.41
CA THR A 32 3.02 2.51 11.67
C THR A 32 2.30 3.84 11.88
N LYS A 33 1.38 3.89 12.85
CA LYS A 33 0.73 5.16 13.21
C LYS A 33 1.75 6.23 13.61
N GLU A 34 2.79 5.84 14.34
CA GLU A 34 3.84 6.77 14.77
C GLU A 34 4.57 7.38 13.59
N ARG A 35 4.93 6.55 12.60
CA ARG A 35 5.58 7.03 11.38
C ARG A 35 4.64 7.85 10.52
N LEU A 36 3.38 7.45 10.44
CA LEU A 36 2.37 8.20 9.69
C LEU A 36 2.17 9.61 10.25
N GLN A 37 2.33 9.79 11.55
CA GLN A 37 2.22 11.11 12.19
C GLN A 37 3.27 12.10 11.73
N LEU A 38 4.36 11.63 11.11
CA LEU A 38 5.38 12.51 10.52
C LEU A 38 4.90 13.17 9.23
N ALA A 39 3.86 12.63 8.62
CA ALA A 39 3.23 13.23 7.44
C ALA A 39 2.20 14.27 7.87
N LYS A 40 1.57 14.95 6.90
CA LYS A 40 0.50 15.90 7.21
C LYS A 40 -0.68 15.20 7.87
N PRO A 41 -1.41 15.88 8.77
CA PRO A 41 -2.56 15.26 9.46
C PRO A 41 -3.65 14.74 8.53
N ASP A 42 -3.79 15.33 7.33
CA ASP A 42 -4.76 14.95 6.32
C ASP A 42 -4.17 14.10 5.20
N ALA A 43 -2.93 13.65 5.35
CA ALA A 43 -2.30 12.76 4.36
C ALA A 43 -3.07 11.47 4.22
N ILE A 44 -3.24 11.01 2.98
CA ILE A 44 -3.88 9.73 2.69
C ILE A 44 -2.86 8.61 2.58
N VAL A 45 -3.27 7.40 2.95
CA VAL A 45 -2.43 6.21 2.85
C VAL A 45 -2.93 5.34 1.71
N MET A 46 -2.03 4.99 0.80
CA MET A 46 -2.32 4.20 -0.38
C MET A 46 -1.49 2.92 -0.40
N HIS A 47 -2.00 1.91 -1.05
CA HIS A 47 -1.31 0.64 -1.29
C HIS A 47 -1.97 -0.03 -2.50
N PRO A 48 -1.22 -0.50 -3.49
CA PRO A 48 -1.83 -1.09 -4.68
C PRO A 48 -2.58 -2.40 -4.41
N GLY A 49 -2.37 -3.02 -3.23
CA GLY A 49 -3.01 -4.27 -2.85
C GLY A 49 -2.55 -5.47 -3.67
N PRO A 50 -2.75 -6.69 -3.17
CA PRO A 50 -3.07 -6.99 -1.80
C PRO A 50 -1.91 -6.66 -0.85
N MET A 51 -2.20 -6.27 0.38
CA MET A 51 -1.18 -5.87 1.34
C MET A 51 -0.76 -7.03 2.25
N ASN A 52 0.48 -7.00 2.73
CA ASN A 52 0.94 -7.89 3.79
C ASN A 52 0.85 -7.13 5.12
N ARG A 53 -0.19 -7.40 5.90
CA ARG A 53 -0.41 -6.73 7.19
C ARG A 53 0.75 -7.01 8.14
N GLU A 54 1.15 -6.01 8.92
CA GLU A 54 2.25 -6.08 9.89
C GLU A 54 3.60 -6.45 9.25
N VAL A 55 3.77 -6.18 7.97
CA VAL A 55 5.03 -6.32 7.25
C VAL A 55 5.43 -4.97 6.66
N GLU A 56 4.79 -4.52 5.60
CA GLU A 56 5.03 -3.18 5.06
C GLU A 56 4.10 -2.13 5.65
N ILE A 57 2.98 -2.54 6.25
CA ILE A 57 1.98 -1.63 6.81
C ILE A 57 1.34 -2.25 8.06
N ALA A 58 1.19 -1.47 9.11
CA ALA A 58 0.50 -1.90 10.31
C ALA A 58 -1.01 -2.03 10.04
N SER A 59 -1.65 -3.04 10.64
CA SER A 59 -3.08 -3.28 10.47
C SER A 59 -3.93 -2.08 10.89
N ASP A 60 -3.57 -1.40 11.96
CA ASP A 60 -4.31 -0.24 12.44
C ASP A 60 -4.19 0.98 11.51
N VAL A 61 -3.10 1.07 10.73
CA VAL A 61 -2.96 2.09 9.69
C VAL A 61 -3.79 1.70 8.48
N ALA A 62 -3.72 0.43 8.04
CA ALA A 62 -4.47 -0.05 6.89
C ALA A 62 -5.99 0.09 7.07
N ASP A 63 -6.48 -0.09 8.27
CA ASP A 63 -7.90 0.01 8.60
C ASP A 63 -8.27 1.40 9.18
N GLY A 64 -7.32 2.32 9.22
CA GLY A 64 -7.51 3.65 9.80
C GLY A 64 -8.23 4.61 8.84
N PRO A 65 -8.62 5.79 9.36
CA PRO A 65 -9.40 6.76 8.57
C PRO A 65 -8.64 7.40 7.42
N GLN A 66 -7.31 7.39 7.46
CA GLN A 66 -6.48 7.96 6.40
C GLN A 66 -6.22 6.99 5.25
N ALA A 67 -6.51 5.69 5.42
CA ALA A 67 -6.28 4.68 4.40
C ALA A 67 -7.40 4.70 3.36
N VAL A 68 -7.03 4.78 2.08
CA VAL A 68 -7.97 4.78 0.95
C VAL A 68 -7.72 3.58 0.02
N ILE A 69 -7.19 2.49 0.57
CA ILE A 69 -6.72 1.34 -0.20
C ILE A 69 -7.85 0.67 -0.99
N LEU A 70 -9.01 0.47 -0.36
CA LEU A 70 -10.15 -0.15 -1.04
C LEU A 70 -10.70 0.74 -2.15
N LYS A 71 -10.78 2.05 -1.90
CA LYS A 71 -11.20 3.01 -2.93
C LYS A 71 -10.21 3.04 -4.08
N GLN A 72 -8.93 2.98 -3.79
CA GLN A 72 -7.86 2.94 -4.80
C GLN A 72 -8.03 1.74 -5.73
N VAL A 73 -8.27 0.56 -5.18
CA VAL A 73 -8.46 -0.66 -5.98
C VAL A 73 -9.70 -0.52 -6.87
N THR A 74 -10.82 -0.05 -6.32
CA THR A 74 -12.06 0.16 -7.05
C THR A 74 -11.89 1.16 -8.19
N PHE A 75 -11.31 2.33 -7.91
CA PHE A 75 -11.08 3.35 -8.93
C PHE A 75 -10.04 2.91 -9.95
N GLY A 76 -9.05 2.13 -9.54
CA GLY A 76 -8.06 1.56 -10.45
C GLY A 76 -8.69 0.67 -11.51
N ILE A 77 -9.67 -0.14 -11.14
CA ILE A 77 -10.42 -0.97 -12.08
C ILE A 77 -11.17 -0.08 -13.08
N ALA A 78 -11.88 0.93 -12.58
CA ALA A 78 -12.65 1.84 -13.42
C ALA A 78 -11.75 2.60 -14.41
N VAL A 79 -10.62 3.11 -13.95
CA VAL A 79 -9.66 3.85 -14.79
C VAL A 79 -9.05 2.92 -15.85
N ARG A 80 -8.67 1.70 -15.48
CA ARG A 80 -8.14 0.73 -16.45
C ARG A 80 -9.14 0.38 -17.52
N MET A 81 -10.41 0.19 -17.15
CA MET A 81 -11.48 -0.07 -18.11
C MET A 81 -11.66 1.10 -19.07
N ALA A 82 -11.63 2.33 -18.55
CA ALA A 82 -11.74 3.53 -19.38
C ALA A 82 -10.58 3.65 -20.37
N VAL A 83 -9.35 3.43 -19.90
CA VAL A 83 -8.16 3.48 -20.75
C VAL A 83 -8.22 2.40 -21.84
N MET A 84 -8.59 1.19 -21.49
CA MET A 84 -8.73 0.09 -22.46
C MET A 84 -9.78 0.41 -23.51
N SER A 85 -10.90 0.99 -23.13
CA SER A 85 -11.94 1.41 -24.05
C SER A 85 -11.44 2.46 -25.03
N ILE A 86 -10.75 3.48 -24.55
CA ILE A 86 -10.19 4.54 -25.37
C ILE A 86 -9.16 3.99 -26.36
N VAL A 87 -8.24 3.16 -25.87
CA VAL A 87 -7.16 2.58 -26.69
C VAL A 87 -7.73 1.62 -27.75
N ALA A 88 -8.80 0.90 -27.42
CA ALA A 88 -9.49 0.01 -28.36
C ALA A 88 -10.34 0.74 -29.40
N GLY A 89 -10.47 2.06 -29.30
CA GLY A 89 -11.23 2.86 -30.28
C GLY A 89 -12.73 2.88 -30.05
N ASN A 90 -13.15 2.53 -28.86
CA ASN A 90 -14.58 2.54 -28.51
C ASN A 90 -15.01 3.86 -27.89
#